data_da45f3c9ffb926807758467a293517c2
#
_entry.id   da45f3c9ffb926807758467a293517c2
#
_cell.length_a   1.000
_cell.length_b   1.000
_cell.length_c   1.000
_cell.angle_alpha   90.00
_cell.angle_beta   90.00
_cell.angle_gamma   90.00
#
_symmetry.space_group_name_H-M   'P 1'
#
loop_
_entity.id
_entity.type
_entity.pdbx_description
1 polymer ?
#
loop_
_entity_poly.entity_id
_entity_poly.type
_entity_poly.pdbx_seq_one_letter_code
_entity_poly.pdbx_strand_id
1 'polypeptide(L)'
;CNGDPSNDPEYVLPWRDHGSVTNEECFGGDLAGITKKLDYLQKLGINGIYLTPINESPSNHKYDTTDYTKIDPRFGDEETFKHLIEEAHKRGIRVMLDGVFNHCGYYFAPWQDVLEKGEKSEYFDWFMINQWPIDRNGQAARKGQIYTFAFFDSMPKLNTNNPKVRKYFIDICANWVANYGIDGLRLDVANEVSHRFCKELHERLKSINPDIYILGEIWHNALPWLRGDEFDGVMNYPLGQSIKDFWIDKSLTNEDFEYTINRCYT
;
A
#
# COMPACT_ATOMS: atom_id res chain seq x y z
N CYS A 1 -1.78 17.63 6.99
CA CYS A 1 -2.63 18.81 7.28
C CYS A 1 -3.25 19.35 6.00
N ASN A 2 -4.56 19.43 5.92
CA ASN A 2 -5.27 19.97 4.75
C ASN A 2 -5.24 21.52 4.71
N GLY A 3 -4.74 22.17 5.75
CA GLY A 3 -4.73 23.61 5.90
C GLY A 3 -6.09 24.24 6.20
N ASP A 4 -7.07 23.44 6.56
CA ASP A 4 -8.44 23.86 6.92
C ASP A 4 -8.88 23.19 8.23
N PRO A 5 -8.50 23.75 9.38
CA PRO A 5 -8.80 23.17 10.69
C PRO A 5 -10.30 23.20 11.04
N SER A 6 -11.13 23.92 10.26
CA SER A 6 -12.58 23.97 10.52
C SER A 6 -13.28 22.62 10.27
N ASN A 7 -12.66 21.73 9.49
CA ASN A 7 -13.18 20.41 9.18
C ASN A 7 -12.49 19.28 9.95
N ASP A 8 -11.50 19.61 10.79
CA ASP A 8 -10.79 18.61 11.56
C ASP A 8 -11.69 18.05 12.67
N PRO A 9 -11.88 16.72 12.74
CA PRO A 9 -12.62 16.10 13.85
C PRO A 9 -11.92 16.31 15.19
N GLU A 10 -12.66 16.15 16.29
CA GLU A 10 -12.14 16.31 17.67
C GLU A 10 -10.92 15.45 18.01
N TYR A 11 -10.70 14.35 17.28
CA TYR A 11 -9.54 13.46 17.48
C TYR A 11 -8.26 13.93 16.78
N VAL A 12 -8.32 15.00 15.99
CA VAL A 12 -7.14 15.57 15.31
C VAL A 12 -6.34 16.40 16.29
N LEU A 13 -5.07 16.03 16.45
CA LEU A 13 -4.14 16.74 17.34
C LEU A 13 -3.55 17.95 16.62
N PRO A 14 -3.19 19.02 17.36
CA PRO A 14 -2.43 20.13 16.80
C PRO A 14 -1.09 19.64 16.23
N TRP A 15 -0.70 20.20 15.08
CA TRP A 15 0.63 19.94 14.52
C TRP A 15 1.73 20.32 15.52
N ARG A 16 2.76 19.46 15.59
CA ARG A 16 3.96 19.70 16.38
C ARG A 16 5.22 19.43 15.57
N ASP A 17 6.24 20.23 15.76
CA ASP A 17 7.48 20.17 14.96
C ASP A 17 8.45 19.07 15.44
N HIS A 18 8.23 18.50 16.61
CA HIS A 18 9.12 17.50 17.22
C HIS A 18 8.38 16.58 18.19
N GLY A 19 9.01 15.48 18.52
CA GLY A 19 8.49 14.44 19.39
C GLY A 19 8.18 13.15 18.63
N SER A 20 8.00 12.04 19.35
CA SER A 20 7.56 10.78 18.78
C SER A 20 6.06 10.82 18.48
N VAL A 21 5.66 10.19 17.37
CA VAL A 21 4.27 10.01 16.96
C VAL A 21 3.91 8.55 17.14
N THR A 22 2.76 8.28 17.78
CA THR A 22 2.20 6.93 17.89
C THR A 22 1.31 6.62 16.68
N ASN A 23 0.98 5.34 16.48
CA ASN A 23 0.15 4.92 15.34
C ASN A 23 -1.32 5.35 15.44
N GLU A 24 -1.76 5.80 16.61
CA GLU A 24 -3.12 6.28 16.87
C GLU A 24 -3.27 7.80 16.70
N GLU A 25 -2.16 8.54 16.70
CA GLU A 25 -2.19 10.00 16.62
C GLU A 25 -2.47 10.50 15.20
N CYS A 26 -3.47 11.36 15.05
CA CYS A 26 -3.84 11.99 13.78
C CYS A 26 -3.63 13.51 13.87
N PHE A 27 -3.04 14.09 12.81
CA PHE A 27 -2.71 15.53 12.73
C PHE A 27 -3.50 16.24 11.61
N GLY A 28 -4.60 15.65 11.17
CA GLY A 28 -5.41 16.15 10.07
C GLY A 28 -4.83 15.83 8.69
N GLY A 29 -5.55 16.31 7.67
CA GLY A 29 -5.26 16.04 6.27
C GLY A 29 -6.20 14.99 5.70
N ASP A 30 -6.81 15.35 4.57
CA ASP A 30 -7.82 14.55 3.88
C ASP A 30 -7.75 14.72 2.36
N LEU A 31 -8.59 13.98 1.64
CA LEU A 31 -8.65 14.02 0.18
C LEU A 31 -9.12 15.39 -0.34
N ALA A 32 -10.04 16.04 0.37
CA ALA A 32 -10.51 17.38 0.02
C ALA A 32 -9.38 18.43 0.18
N GLY A 33 -8.54 18.27 1.20
CA GLY A 33 -7.36 19.11 1.41
C GLY A 33 -6.33 18.96 0.29
N ILE A 34 -6.11 17.75 -0.22
CA ILE A 34 -5.26 17.52 -1.39
C ILE A 34 -5.84 18.24 -2.61
N THR A 35 -7.14 18.09 -2.85
CA THR A 35 -7.85 18.78 -3.95
C THR A 35 -7.63 20.28 -3.91
N LYS A 36 -7.75 20.92 -2.74
CA LYS A 36 -7.48 22.36 -2.54
C LYS A 36 -6.02 22.75 -2.84
N LYS A 37 -5.07 21.82 -2.81
CA LYS A 37 -3.64 22.06 -3.04
C LYS A 37 -3.16 21.69 -4.44
N LEU A 38 -3.99 21.17 -5.31
CA LEU A 38 -3.58 20.73 -6.66
C LEU A 38 -2.96 21.85 -7.51
N ASP A 39 -3.48 23.09 -7.42
CA ASP A 39 -2.87 24.23 -8.13
C ASP A 39 -1.46 24.54 -7.65
N TYR A 40 -1.22 24.42 -6.35
CA TYR A 40 0.12 24.56 -5.77
C TYR A 40 1.05 23.45 -6.27
N LEU A 41 0.61 22.20 -6.25
CA LEU A 41 1.37 21.04 -6.71
C LEU A 41 1.71 21.15 -8.21
N GLN A 42 0.74 21.57 -9.03
CA GLN A 42 0.95 21.81 -10.46
C GLN A 42 2.01 22.90 -10.70
N LYS A 43 1.92 24.03 -9.98
CA LYS A 43 2.93 25.11 -10.06
C LYS A 43 4.33 24.66 -9.63
N LEU A 44 4.42 23.70 -8.73
CA LEU A 44 5.66 23.10 -8.29
C LEU A 44 6.24 22.11 -9.34
N GLY A 45 5.48 21.79 -10.40
CA GLY A 45 5.88 20.86 -11.45
C GLY A 45 5.55 19.40 -11.16
N ILE A 46 4.69 19.14 -10.17
CA ILE A 46 4.23 17.78 -9.84
C ILE A 46 3.24 17.32 -10.92
N ASN A 47 3.48 16.14 -11.48
CA ASN A 47 2.64 15.49 -12.48
C ASN A 47 2.12 14.10 -12.05
N GLY A 48 2.42 13.66 -10.84
CA GLY A 48 1.90 12.44 -10.24
C GLY A 48 1.87 12.55 -8.72
N ILE A 49 0.82 12.01 -8.11
CA ILE A 49 0.65 11.92 -6.66
C ILE A 49 0.53 10.44 -6.31
N TYR A 50 1.37 9.96 -5.42
CA TYR A 50 1.21 8.66 -4.78
C TYR A 50 0.59 8.87 -3.40
N LEU A 51 -0.53 8.20 -3.15
CA LEU A 51 -1.21 8.17 -1.87
C LEU A 51 -0.85 6.87 -1.13
N THR A 52 -0.35 6.98 0.09
CA THR A 52 -0.31 5.85 1.03
C THR A 52 -1.72 5.31 1.25
N PRO A 53 -1.92 4.13 1.88
CA PRO A 53 -3.25 3.50 1.93
C PRO A 53 -4.33 4.46 2.44
N ILE A 54 -5.47 4.49 1.73
CA ILE A 54 -6.62 5.35 2.07
C ILE A 54 -7.81 4.56 2.60
N ASN A 55 -7.72 3.24 2.62
CA ASN A 55 -8.80 2.35 3.07
C ASN A 55 -8.97 2.37 4.58
N GLU A 56 -10.16 1.93 5.03
CA GLU A 56 -10.52 1.87 6.45
C GLU A 56 -9.52 1.04 7.27
N SER A 57 -8.98 1.64 8.33
CA SER A 57 -7.96 1.05 9.19
C SER A 57 -7.87 1.78 10.53
N PRO A 58 -7.55 1.11 11.65
CA PRO A 58 -7.45 1.75 12.97
C PRO A 58 -6.24 2.70 13.09
N SER A 59 -5.12 2.40 12.43
CA SER A 59 -3.90 3.21 12.52
C SER A 59 -3.91 4.45 11.64
N ASN A 60 -2.99 5.38 11.90
CA ASN A 60 -2.77 6.55 11.05
C ASN A 60 -2.03 6.21 9.75
N HIS A 61 -1.19 5.18 9.73
CA HIS A 61 -0.46 4.73 8.53
C HIS A 61 -1.30 3.87 7.57
N LYS A 62 -2.40 3.27 8.03
CA LYS A 62 -3.37 2.50 7.23
C LYS A 62 -2.90 1.17 6.64
N TYR A 63 -1.66 0.72 6.90
CA TYR A 63 -1.16 -0.57 6.41
C TYR A 63 -1.79 -1.78 7.12
N ASP A 64 -2.53 -1.60 8.20
CA ASP A 64 -3.36 -2.60 8.86
C ASP A 64 -4.83 -2.50 8.42
N THR A 65 -5.07 -2.57 7.12
CA THR A 65 -6.37 -2.39 6.46
C THR A 65 -7.42 -3.37 6.98
N THR A 66 -8.58 -2.86 7.35
CA THR A 66 -9.72 -3.64 7.87
C THR A 66 -10.87 -3.79 6.89
N ASP A 67 -11.04 -2.83 5.98
CA ASP A 67 -12.01 -2.92 4.90
C ASP A 67 -11.44 -2.29 3.62
N TYR A 68 -11.09 -3.13 2.64
CA TYR A 68 -10.51 -2.70 1.37
C TYR A 68 -11.52 -2.10 0.39
N THR A 69 -12.81 -2.23 0.72
CA THR A 69 -13.90 -1.71 -0.14
C THR A 69 -14.32 -0.30 0.25
N LYS A 70 -13.83 0.21 1.38
CA LYS A 70 -14.18 1.53 1.90
C LYS A 70 -12.97 2.44 2.02
N ILE A 71 -13.19 3.71 1.72
CA ILE A 71 -12.27 4.78 2.08
C ILE A 71 -12.44 5.08 3.57
N ASP A 72 -11.34 5.30 4.28
CA ASP A 72 -11.39 5.68 5.70
C ASP A 72 -12.16 7.00 5.86
N PRO A 73 -13.19 7.05 6.73
CA PRO A 73 -13.98 8.27 6.94
C PRO A 73 -13.17 9.50 7.36
N ARG A 74 -11.96 9.29 7.92
CA ARG A 74 -11.03 10.39 8.25
C ARG A 74 -10.46 11.09 7.02
N PHE A 75 -10.51 10.45 5.85
CA PHE A 75 -10.01 11.01 4.59
C PHE A 75 -11.14 11.51 3.69
N GLY A 76 -12.37 11.09 3.93
CA GLY A 76 -13.53 11.41 3.12
C GLY A 76 -14.29 10.17 2.68
N ASP A 77 -14.89 10.25 1.50
CA ASP A 77 -15.71 9.19 0.91
C ASP A 77 -15.37 8.99 -0.58
N GLU A 78 -16.12 8.10 -1.24
CA GLU A 78 -15.91 7.80 -2.66
C GLU A 78 -16.13 9.02 -3.56
N GLU A 79 -17.10 9.89 -3.25
CA GLU A 79 -17.37 11.08 -4.04
C GLU A 79 -16.22 12.09 -3.92
N THR A 80 -15.71 12.28 -2.71
CA THR A 80 -14.54 13.12 -2.45
C THR A 80 -13.31 12.60 -3.21
N PHE A 81 -13.12 11.28 -3.25
CA PHE A 81 -11.99 10.67 -3.95
C PHE A 81 -12.12 10.80 -5.48
N LYS A 82 -13.32 10.53 -6.04
CA LYS A 82 -13.58 10.75 -7.47
C LYS A 82 -13.33 12.20 -7.86
N HIS A 83 -13.82 13.13 -7.04
CA HIS A 83 -13.59 14.55 -7.27
C HIS A 83 -12.10 14.91 -7.28
N LEU A 84 -11.31 14.37 -6.34
CA LEU A 84 -9.86 14.55 -6.33
C LEU A 84 -9.21 14.07 -7.64
N ILE A 85 -9.58 12.88 -8.12
CA ILE A 85 -9.04 12.32 -9.37
C ILE A 85 -9.39 13.19 -10.57
N GLU A 86 -10.66 13.60 -10.71
CA GLU A 86 -11.10 14.47 -11.77
C GLU A 86 -10.36 15.82 -11.80
N GLU A 87 -10.19 16.44 -10.64
CA GLU A 87 -9.47 17.70 -10.50
C GLU A 87 -7.96 17.57 -10.73
N ALA A 88 -7.36 16.43 -10.34
CA ALA A 88 -5.97 16.11 -10.64
C ALA A 88 -5.75 15.95 -12.15
N HIS A 89 -6.61 15.17 -12.82
CA HIS A 89 -6.54 14.93 -14.26
C HIS A 89 -6.70 16.22 -15.09
N LYS A 90 -7.60 17.15 -14.70
CA LYS A 90 -7.72 18.48 -15.34
C LYS A 90 -6.42 19.28 -15.32
N ARG A 91 -5.52 18.98 -14.37
CA ARG A 91 -4.22 19.62 -14.19
C ARG A 91 -3.04 18.81 -14.74
N GLY A 92 -3.32 17.67 -15.40
CA GLY A 92 -2.31 16.75 -15.89
C GLY A 92 -1.56 16.01 -14.79
N ILE A 93 -2.17 15.89 -13.60
CA ILE A 93 -1.61 15.17 -12.46
C ILE A 93 -2.26 13.78 -12.38
N ARG A 94 -1.43 12.74 -12.38
CA ARG A 94 -1.84 11.34 -12.22
C ARG A 94 -1.94 10.97 -10.75
N VAL A 95 -2.79 9.99 -10.42
CA VAL A 95 -2.99 9.54 -9.04
C VAL A 95 -2.74 8.04 -8.93
N MET A 96 -1.84 7.66 -8.02
CA MET A 96 -1.48 6.28 -7.70
C MET A 96 -1.95 5.94 -6.29
N LEU A 97 -2.57 4.77 -6.12
CA LEU A 97 -2.93 4.22 -4.82
C LEU A 97 -1.92 3.17 -4.33
N ASP A 98 -1.99 2.90 -3.03
CA ASP A 98 -1.26 1.80 -2.38
C ASP A 98 -2.17 0.58 -2.20
N GLY A 99 -1.68 -0.59 -2.58
CA GLY A 99 -2.34 -1.87 -2.41
C GLY A 99 -1.62 -2.75 -1.40
N VAL A 100 -2.23 -2.96 -0.24
CA VAL A 100 -1.69 -3.76 0.86
C VAL A 100 -2.27 -5.17 0.80
N PHE A 101 -1.62 -6.09 0.07
CA PHE A 101 -2.15 -7.43 -0.19
C PHE A 101 -1.27 -8.56 0.35
N ASN A 102 -0.13 -8.24 0.94
CA ASN A 102 0.69 -9.21 1.65
C ASN A 102 0.04 -9.64 2.98
N HIS A 103 -0.60 -8.71 3.66
CA HIS A 103 -1.25 -8.88 4.96
C HIS A 103 -2.50 -8.02 5.05
N CYS A 104 -3.30 -8.21 6.08
CA CYS A 104 -4.42 -7.34 6.42
C CYS A 104 -4.32 -6.87 7.87
N GLY A 105 -5.23 -6.02 8.30
CA GLY A 105 -5.38 -5.64 9.69
C GLY A 105 -6.09 -6.72 10.52
N TYR A 106 -5.89 -6.68 11.83
CA TYR A 106 -6.51 -7.64 12.78
C TYR A 106 -8.03 -7.68 12.66
N TYR A 107 -8.67 -6.52 12.43
CA TYR A 107 -10.13 -6.41 12.36
C TYR A 107 -10.72 -6.67 10.97
N PHE A 108 -9.92 -7.15 10.01
CA PHE A 108 -10.43 -7.59 8.72
C PHE A 108 -11.46 -8.70 8.90
N ALA A 109 -12.68 -8.52 8.35
CA ALA A 109 -13.82 -9.39 8.63
C ALA A 109 -13.54 -10.89 8.36
N PRO A 110 -12.89 -11.31 7.27
CA PRO A 110 -12.49 -12.71 7.08
C PRO A 110 -11.56 -13.24 8.17
N TRP A 111 -10.63 -12.41 8.69
CA TRP A 111 -9.78 -12.83 9.81
C TRP A 111 -10.57 -13.01 11.11
N GLN A 112 -11.51 -12.11 11.39
CA GLN A 112 -12.38 -12.23 12.56
C GLN A 112 -13.25 -13.49 12.49
N ASP A 113 -13.75 -13.85 11.30
CA ASP A 113 -14.48 -15.10 11.11
C ASP A 113 -13.60 -16.34 11.37
N VAL A 114 -12.33 -16.31 10.95
CA VAL A 114 -11.35 -17.36 11.28
C VAL A 114 -11.12 -17.45 12.79
N LEU A 115 -10.95 -16.31 13.46
CA LEU A 115 -10.78 -16.29 14.92
C LEU A 115 -12.00 -16.85 15.66
N GLU A 116 -13.20 -16.65 15.16
CA GLU A 116 -14.45 -17.15 15.76
C GLU A 116 -14.67 -18.65 15.47
N LYS A 117 -14.57 -19.07 14.19
CA LYS A 117 -14.98 -20.39 13.71
C LYS A 117 -13.83 -21.40 13.56
N GLY A 118 -12.59 -20.92 13.61
CA GLY A 118 -11.40 -21.74 13.40
C GLY A 118 -11.38 -22.39 12.01
N GLU A 119 -10.98 -23.65 11.96
CA GLU A 119 -10.91 -24.46 10.73
C GLU A 119 -12.26 -24.64 10.00
N LYS A 120 -13.38 -24.27 10.64
CA LYS A 120 -14.70 -24.27 10.02
C LYS A 120 -15.03 -22.99 9.26
N SER A 121 -14.19 -21.97 9.37
CA SER A 121 -14.35 -20.74 8.59
C SER A 121 -14.12 -21.00 7.12
N GLU A 122 -14.96 -20.45 6.25
CA GLU A 122 -14.72 -20.47 4.79
C GLU A 122 -13.50 -19.63 4.36
N TYR A 123 -12.97 -18.83 5.26
CA TYR A 123 -11.77 -17.97 5.06
C TYR A 123 -10.52 -18.58 5.69
N PHE A 124 -10.56 -19.78 6.26
CA PHE A 124 -9.40 -20.33 6.98
C PHE A 124 -8.17 -20.45 6.07
N ASP A 125 -8.34 -20.86 4.82
CA ASP A 125 -7.30 -21.00 3.81
C ASP A 125 -6.89 -19.67 3.13
N TRP A 126 -7.53 -18.55 3.51
CA TRP A 126 -7.15 -17.20 3.06
C TRP A 126 -5.88 -16.71 3.73
N PHE A 127 -5.50 -17.31 4.85
CA PHE A 127 -4.38 -16.89 5.68
C PHE A 127 -3.30 -17.97 5.74
N MET A 128 -2.07 -17.53 6.01
CA MET A 128 -0.92 -18.43 6.16
C MET A 128 -0.86 -18.93 7.62
N ILE A 129 -1.61 -19.99 7.92
CA ILE A 129 -1.72 -20.60 9.24
C ILE A 129 -0.96 -21.92 9.25
N ASN A 130 0.00 -22.09 10.18
CA ASN A 130 0.79 -23.31 10.34
C ASN A 130 0.20 -24.25 11.42
N GLN A 131 -0.43 -23.67 12.44
CA GLN A 131 -0.97 -24.40 13.56
C GLN A 131 -2.25 -23.76 14.08
N TRP A 132 -3.24 -24.56 14.38
CA TRP A 132 -4.48 -24.13 15.02
C TRP A 132 -4.77 -25.00 16.26
N PRO A 133 -5.34 -24.48 17.37
CA PRO A 133 -5.65 -23.07 17.62
C PRO A 133 -4.39 -22.22 17.85
N ILE A 134 -4.49 -20.93 17.55
CA ILE A 134 -3.41 -19.97 17.77
C ILE A 134 -3.45 -19.37 19.16
N ASP A 135 -2.31 -18.90 19.64
CA ASP A 135 -2.21 -18.05 20.82
C ASP A 135 -2.80 -16.66 20.54
N ARG A 136 -3.79 -16.27 21.35
CA ARG A 136 -4.49 -14.99 21.19
C ARG A 136 -3.92 -13.85 22.07
N ASN A 137 -2.78 -14.08 22.73
CA ASN A 137 -2.11 -13.10 23.59
C ASN A 137 -0.97 -12.36 22.87
N GLY A 138 -1.05 -12.23 21.54
CA GLY A 138 -0.03 -11.53 20.75
C GLY A 138 1.29 -12.28 20.61
N GLN A 139 1.28 -13.62 20.64
CA GLN A 139 2.45 -14.46 20.54
C GLN A 139 2.37 -15.50 19.41
N ALA A 140 1.29 -15.49 18.62
CA ALA A 140 1.06 -16.50 17.59
C ALA A 140 2.17 -16.51 16.51
N ALA A 141 2.56 -15.35 16.02
CA ALA A 141 3.63 -15.22 15.04
C ALA A 141 4.99 -15.67 15.61
N ARG A 142 5.33 -15.24 16.83
CA ARG A 142 6.58 -15.62 17.48
C ARG A 142 6.66 -17.12 17.79
N LYS A 143 5.52 -17.77 18.01
CA LYS A 143 5.42 -19.22 18.17
C LYS A 143 5.38 -19.97 16.84
N GLY A 144 5.44 -19.28 15.71
CA GLY A 144 5.37 -19.88 14.38
C GLY A 144 4.02 -20.49 14.02
N GLN A 145 2.95 -20.10 14.72
CA GLN A 145 1.60 -20.63 14.48
C GLN A 145 0.93 -20.00 13.26
N ILE A 146 1.25 -18.70 13.00
CA ILE A 146 0.82 -17.96 11.81
C ILE A 146 1.98 -17.19 11.22
N TYR A 147 1.91 -16.92 9.93
CA TYR A 147 2.72 -15.87 9.32
C TYR A 147 2.03 -14.52 9.47
N THR A 148 2.84 -13.48 9.62
CA THR A 148 2.38 -12.10 9.77
C THR A 148 3.40 -11.16 9.13
N PHE A 149 3.03 -9.90 8.90
CA PHE A 149 4.01 -8.88 8.58
C PHE A 149 4.87 -8.58 9.83
N ALA A 150 6.19 -8.63 9.69
CA ALA A 150 7.18 -8.27 10.71
C ALA A 150 6.93 -8.85 12.11
N PHE A 151 6.33 -10.05 12.19
CA PHE A 151 5.97 -10.74 13.44
C PHE A 151 4.92 -10.02 14.31
N PHE A 152 4.14 -9.12 13.73
CA PHE A 152 3.01 -8.48 14.41
C PHE A 152 1.73 -9.30 14.23
N ASP A 153 1.21 -9.88 15.32
CA ASP A 153 -0.04 -10.66 15.31
C ASP A 153 -1.25 -9.85 14.83
N SER A 154 -1.15 -8.51 14.85
CA SER A 154 -2.15 -7.58 14.33
C SER A 154 -2.19 -7.49 12.80
N MET A 155 -1.21 -8.09 12.11
CA MET A 155 -1.08 -8.03 10.64
C MET A 155 -0.93 -9.43 10.04
N PRO A 156 -1.99 -10.29 10.09
CA PRO A 156 -1.94 -11.66 9.59
C PRO A 156 -1.70 -11.69 8.08
N LYS A 157 -0.81 -12.59 7.65
CA LYS A 157 -0.40 -12.75 6.26
C LYS A 157 -1.47 -13.43 5.44
N LEU A 158 -1.79 -12.83 4.30
CA LEU A 158 -2.72 -13.37 3.32
C LEU A 158 -2.06 -14.45 2.45
N ASN A 159 -2.83 -15.48 2.13
CA ASN A 159 -2.42 -16.52 1.19
C ASN A 159 -2.75 -16.12 -0.25
N THR A 160 -1.88 -15.33 -0.87
CA THR A 160 -2.06 -14.86 -2.25
C THR A 160 -1.91 -15.96 -3.31
N ASN A 161 -1.59 -17.21 -2.91
CA ASN A 161 -1.71 -18.40 -3.79
C ASN A 161 -3.14 -18.94 -3.84
N ASN A 162 -4.01 -18.57 -2.89
CA ASN A 162 -5.41 -18.97 -2.88
C ASN A 162 -6.20 -18.23 -3.99
N PRO A 163 -6.90 -18.93 -4.90
CA PRO A 163 -7.63 -18.29 -6.00
C PRO A 163 -8.76 -17.36 -5.53
N LYS A 164 -9.41 -17.66 -4.39
CA LYS A 164 -10.46 -16.79 -3.83
C LYS A 164 -9.86 -15.47 -3.32
N VAL A 165 -8.69 -15.52 -2.67
CA VAL A 165 -7.96 -14.33 -2.21
C VAL A 165 -7.54 -13.48 -3.40
N ARG A 166 -6.94 -14.10 -4.44
CA ARG A 166 -6.57 -13.38 -5.67
C ARG A 166 -7.78 -12.68 -6.29
N LYS A 167 -8.87 -13.44 -6.50
CA LYS A 167 -10.07 -12.86 -7.09
C LYS A 167 -10.61 -11.69 -6.29
N TYR A 168 -10.68 -11.81 -4.97
CA TYR A 168 -11.20 -10.76 -4.09
C TYR A 168 -10.41 -9.45 -4.25
N PHE A 169 -9.09 -9.49 -4.14
CA PHE A 169 -8.27 -8.28 -4.22
C PHE A 169 -8.13 -7.74 -5.65
N ILE A 170 -8.08 -8.61 -6.65
CA ILE A 170 -8.03 -8.19 -8.07
C ILE A 170 -9.34 -7.48 -8.47
N ASP A 171 -10.49 -7.96 -8.01
CA ASP A 171 -11.78 -7.31 -8.26
C ASP A 171 -11.84 -5.90 -7.61
N ILE A 172 -11.29 -5.74 -6.40
CA ILE A 172 -11.18 -4.43 -5.74
C ILE A 172 -10.29 -3.48 -6.54
N CYS A 173 -9.10 -3.93 -6.94
CA CYS A 173 -8.21 -3.11 -7.76
C CYS A 173 -8.82 -2.77 -9.11
N ALA A 174 -9.51 -3.71 -9.75
CA ALA A 174 -10.24 -3.48 -10.99
C ALA A 174 -11.34 -2.40 -10.83
N ASN A 175 -12.03 -2.40 -9.69
CA ASN A 175 -12.99 -1.35 -9.34
C ASN A 175 -12.30 0.02 -9.17
N TRP A 176 -11.14 0.07 -8.52
CA TRP A 176 -10.40 1.33 -8.37
C TRP A 176 -10.01 1.93 -9.73
N VAL A 177 -9.57 1.09 -10.66
CA VAL A 177 -9.22 1.55 -12.01
C VAL A 177 -10.47 1.94 -12.82
N ALA A 178 -11.50 1.10 -12.83
CA ALA A 178 -12.67 1.29 -13.68
C ALA A 178 -13.60 2.44 -13.21
N ASN A 179 -13.81 2.55 -11.89
CA ASN A 179 -14.82 3.46 -11.32
C ASN A 179 -14.22 4.73 -10.71
N TYR A 180 -12.97 4.70 -10.23
CA TYR A 180 -12.30 5.90 -9.74
C TYR A 180 -11.33 6.49 -10.77
N GLY A 181 -10.83 5.69 -11.71
CA GLY A 181 -9.93 6.18 -12.75
C GLY A 181 -8.50 6.45 -12.25
N ILE A 182 -8.02 5.66 -11.29
CA ILE A 182 -6.63 5.77 -10.84
C ILE A 182 -5.65 5.46 -11.98
N ASP A 183 -4.50 6.11 -11.97
CA ASP A 183 -3.46 5.98 -13.00
C ASP A 183 -2.36 5.00 -12.62
N GLY A 184 -2.28 4.63 -11.35
CA GLY A 184 -1.27 3.70 -10.87
C GLY A 184 -1.68 2.96 -9.61
N LEU A 185 -0.97 1.85 -9.38
CA LEU A 185 -1.09 1.02 -8.19
C LEU A 185 0.32 0.62 -7.72
N ARG A 186 0.67 0.98 -6.50
CA ARG A 186 1.87 0.46 -5.83
C ARG A 186 1.47 -0.73 -4.97
N LEU A 187 2.19 -1.83 -5.05
CA LEU A 187 2.01 -2.98 -4.17
C LEU A 187 2.99 -2.92 -3.01
N ASP A 188 2.43 -2.88 -1.80
CA ASP A 188 3.16 -2.96 -0.54
C ASP A 188 3.74 -4.37 -0.34
N VAL A 189 5.00 -4.46 0.15
CA VAL A 189 5.71 -5.74 0.38
C VAL A 189 5.56 -6.70 -0.80
N ALA A 190 5.69 -6.21 -2.02
CA ALA A 190 5.40 -6.97 -3.24
C ALA A 190 6.28 -8.22 -3.43
N ASN A 191 7.49 -8.22 -2.84
CA ASN A 191 8.39 -9.38 -2.86
C ASN A 191 7.86 -10.59 -2.07
N GLU A 192 6.85 -10.43 -1.23
CA GLU A 192 6.20 -11.49 -0.47
C GLU A 192 4.81 -11.88 -0.99
N VAL A 193 4.33 -11.18 -2.01
CA VAL A 193 3.09 -11.52 -2.74
C VAL A 193 3.43 -12.54 -3.84
N SER A 194 2.52 -13.50 -4.10
CA SER A 194 2.81 -14.53 -5.10
C SER A 194 2.90 -13.95 -6.51
N HIS A 195 3.88 -14.42 -7.30
CA HIS A 195 4.01 -14.06 -8.72
C HIS A 195 2.71 -14.29 -9.52
N ARG A 196 1.97 -15.33 -9.17
CA ARG A 196 0.70 -15.61 -9.82
C ARG A 196 -0.33 -14.52 -9.57
N PHE A 197 -0.41 -14.00 -8.34
CA PHE A 197 -1.26 -12.85 -8.02
C PHE A 197 -0.84 -11.64 -8.85
N CYS A 198 0.46 -11.33 -8.90
CA CYS A 198 0.98 -10.17 -9.63
C CYS A 198 0.66 -10.25 -11.13
N LYS A 199 0.80 -11.43 -11.75
CA LYS A 199 0.47 -11.64 -13.16
C LYS A 199 -1.03 -11.50 -13.46
N GLU A 200 -1.88 -12.15 -12.67
CA GLU A 200 -3.34 -12.06 -12.83
C GLU A 200 -3.82 -10.61 -12.60
N LEU A 201 -3.21 -9.89 -11.63
CA LEU A 201 -3.47 -8.48 -11.38
C LEU A 201 -3.06 -7.62 -12.58
N HIS A 202 -1.83 -7.78 -13.08
CA HIS A 202 -1.32 -7.06 -14.24
C HIS A 202 -2.25 -7.26 -15.46
N GLU A 203 -2.54 -8.49 -15.82
CA GLU A 203 -3.43 -8.82 -16.94
C GLU A 203 -4.79 -8.14 -16.78
N ARG A 204 -5.39 -8.23 -15.58
CA ARG A 204 -6.70 -7.65 -15.31
C ARG A 204 -6.70 -6.14 -15.39
N LEU A 205 -5.75 -5.46 -14.76
CA LEU A 205 -5.71 -4.00 -14.73
C LEU A 205 -5.36 -3.43 -16.11
N LYS A 206 -4.39 -4.01 -16.82
CA LYS A 206 -4.04 -3.60 -18.19
C LYS A 206 -5.18 -3.84 -19.18
N SER A 207 -6.07 -4.81 -18.94
CA SER A 207 -7.28 -5.01 -19.76
C SER A 207 -8.31 -3.89 -19.60
N ILE A 208 -8.31 -3.17 -18.46
CA ILE A 208 -9.20 -2.04 -18.20
C ILE A 208 -8.56 -0.73 -18.67
N ASN A 209 -7.33 -0.51 -18.27
CA ASN A 209 -6.54 0.66 -18.65
C ASN A 209 -5.13 0.21 -19.05
N PRO A 210 -4.79 0.16 -20.35
CA PRO A 210 -3.44 -0.25 -20.79
C PRO A 210 -2.31 0.63 -20.25
N ASP A 211 -2.60 1.89 -19.90
CA ASP A 211 -1.64 2.86 -19.41
C ASP A 211 -1.48 2.86 -17.88
N ILE A 212 -2.23 2.04 -17.15
CA ILE A 212 -2.08 1.92 -15.69
C ILE A 212 -0.64 1.55 -15.33
N TYR A 213 -0.04 2.28 -14.40
CA TYR A 213 1.33 2.00 -13.95
C TYR A 213 1.31 1.14 -12.68
N ILE A 214 1.88 -0.05 -12.75
CA ILE A 214 1.94 -1.00 -11.63
C ILE A 214 3.35 -1.02 -11.07
N LEU A 215 3.51 -0.54 -9.83
CA LEU A 215 4.77 -0.39 -9.12
C LEU A 215 4.88 -1.41 -7.99
N GLY A 216 5.95 -2.18 -7.94
CA GLY A 216 6.21 -3.11 -6.83
C GLY A 216 7.16 -2.52 -5.79
N GLU A 217 6.89 -2.71 -4.51
CA GLU A 217 7.89 -2.52 -3.47
C GLU A 217 8.75 -3.77 -3.35
N ILE A 218 9.96 -3.70 -3.91
CA ILE A 218 10.95 -4.78 -3.88
C ILE A 218 12.26 -4.24 -3.30
N TRP A 219 12.72 -4.81 -2.18
CA TRP A 219 13.89 -4.33 -1.44
C TRP A 219 15.23 -4.85 -1.97
N HIS A 220 15.19 -5.82 -2.86
CA HIS A 220 16.37 -6.51 -3.39
C HIS A 220 16.33 -6.56 -4.93
N ASN A 221 17.08 -7.48 -5.55
CA ASN A 221 17.06 -7.67 -7.00
C ASN A 221 15.64 -7.97 -7.51
N ALA A 222 15.12 -7.06 -8.33
CA ALA A 222 13.73 -7.08 -8.80
C ALA A 222 13.56 -7.70 -10.20
N LEU A 223 14.61 -8.14 -10.86
CA LEU A 223 14.55 -8.72 -12.22
C LEU A 223 13.48 -9.81 -12.40
N PRO A 224 13.18 -10.70 -11.40
CA PRO A 224 12.12 -11.68 -11.54
C PRO A 224 10.73 -11.09 -11.79
N TRP A 225 10.47 -9.88 -11.31
CA TRP A 225 9.17 -9.18 -11.42
C TRP A 225 9.07 -8.20 -12.59
N LEU A 226 10.20 -7.91 -13.29
CA LEU A 226 10.28 -6.91 -14.36
C LEU A 226 10.37 -7.57 -15.75
N ARG A 227 9.66 -8.69 -15.95
CA ARG A 227 9.66 -9.45 -17.21
C ARG A 227 8.56 -9.02 -18.17
N GLY A 228 7.78 -7.98 -17.82
CA GLY A 228 6.71 -7.44 -18.65
C GLY A 228 5.32 -8.02 -18.41
N ASP A 229 5.18 -8.91 -17.41
CA ASP A 229 3.94 -9.59 -17.08
C ASP A 229 3.51 -9.41 -15.60
N GLU A 230 4.25 -8.59 -14.83
CA GLU A 230 3.94 -8.29 -13.42
C GLU A 230 3.97 -6.79 -13.14
N PHE A 231 5.16 -6.18 -12.99
CA PHE A 231 5.29 -4.76 -12.70
C PHE A 231 5.90 -3.98 -13.86
N ASP A 232 5.43 -2.74 -14.02
CA ASP A 232 6.04 -1.78 -14.96
C ASP A 232 7.33 -1.19 -14.38
N GLY A 233 7.47 -1.23 -13.06
CA GLY A 233 8.66 -0.77 -12.34
C GLY A 233 8.64 -1.19 -10.88
N VAL A 234 9.73 -0.89 -10.19
CA VAL A 234 9.87 -1.13 -8.75
C VAL A 234 10.46 0.08 -8.04
N MET A 235 10.23 0.19 -6.74
CA MET A 235 10.92 1.17 -5.90
C MET A 235 12.40 0.79 -5.83
N ASN A 236 13.27 1.64 -6.39
CA ASN A 236 14.70 1.33 -6.54
C ASN A 236 15.48 1.63 -5.25
N TYR A 237 15.28 0.81 -4.22
CA TYR A 237 15.98 0.93 -2.93
C TYR A 237 17.50 0.81 -3.06
N PRO A 238 18.07 -0.11 -3.88
CA PRO A 238 19.51 -0.20 -4.03
C PRO A 238 20.15 1.10 -4.54
N LEU A 239 19.52 1.75 -5.54
CA LEU A 239 20.02 3.03 -6.03
C LEU A 239 19.85 4.15 -5.00
N GLY A 240 18.70 4.22 -4.34
CA GLY A 240 18.45 5.22 -3.29
C GLY A 240 19.45 5.12 -2.15
N GLN A 241 19.74 3.91 -1.68
CA GLN A 241 20.75 3.68 -0.65
C GLN A 241 22.16 4.07 -1.14
N SER A 242 22.50 3.68 -2.37
CA SER A 242 23.82 4.01 -2.94
C SER A 242 24.03 5.51 -3.09
N ILE A 243 22.99 6.28 -3.47
CA ILE A 243 23.03 7.74 -3.52
C ILE A 243 23.33 8.32 -2.13
N LYS A 244 22.63 7.83 -1.11
CA LYS A 244 22.85 8.24 0.29
C LYS A 244 24.27 7.93 0.74
N ASP A 245 24.72 6.69 0.53
CA ASP A 245 26.05 6.22 0.97
C ASP A 245 27.18 6.97 0.27
N PHE A 246 26.99 7.34 -1.01
CA PHE A 246 28.00 8.07 -1.78
C PHE A 246 28.04 9.57 -1.44
N TRP A 247 26.87 10.24 -1.46
CA TRP A 247 26.83 11.71 -1.35
C TRP A 247 26.75 12.21 0.10
N ILE A 248 26.08 11.47 0.99
CA ILE A 248 25.83 11.89 2.37
C ILE A 248 26.85 11.23 3.31
N ASP A 249 26.85 9.92 3.37
CA ASP A 249 27.68 9.15 4.32
C ASP A 249 29.14 9.03 3.84
N LYS A 250 29.41 9.26 2.54
CA LYS A 250 30.74 9.17 1.90
C LYS A 250 31.44 7.85 2.17
N SER A 251 30.67 6.76 2.25
CA SER A 251 31.14 5.41 2.54
C SER A 251 31.43 4.58 1.28
N LEU A 252 30.97 5.04 0.08
CA LEU A 252 31.24 4.38 -1.19
C LEU A 252 32.31 5.11 -1.99
N THR A 253 33.11 4.35 -2.74
CA THR A 253 34.01 4.88 -3.78
C THR A 253 33.23 5.24 -5.04
N ASN A 254 33.86 5.98 -5.97
CA ASN A 254 33.28 6.26 -7.29
C ASN A 254 32.97 4.97 -8.05
N GLU A 255 33.86 3.96 -7.94
CA GLU A 255 33.73 2.66 -8.61
C GLU A 255 32.53 1.87 -8.08
N ASP A 256 32.33 1.85 -6.75
CA ASP A 256 31.19 1.18 -6.12
C ASP A 256 29.85 1.84 -6.52
N PHE A 257 29.84 3.17 -6.59
CA PHE A 257 28.65 3.92 -7.00
C PHE A 257 28.32 3.68 -8.48
N GLU A 258 29.32 3.75 -9.36
CA GLU A 258 29.16 3.44 -10.79
C GLU A 258 28.69 2.00 -11.01
N TYR A 259 29.25 1.03 -10.28
CA TYR A 259 28.81 -0.35 -10.33
C TYR A 259 27.33 -0.52 -9.96
N THR A 260 26.87 0.17 -8.91
CA THR A 260 25.46 0.12 -8.50
C THR A 260 24.54 0.73 -9.56
N ILE A 261 24.91 1.89 -10.12
CA ILE A 261 24.14 2.51 -11.20
C ILE A 261 24.02 1.53 -12.38
N ASN A 262 25.12 0.98 -12.85
CA ASN A 262 25.11 0.04 -13.97
C ASN A 262 24.21 -1.16 -13.71
N ARG A 263 24.22 -1.72 -12.48
CA ARG A 263 23.33 -2.83 -12.09
C ARG A 263 21.84 -2.47 -12.06
N CYS A 264 21.52 -1.21 -11.82
CA CYS A 264 20.10 -0.77 -11.77
C CYS A 264 19.50 -0.57 -13.16
N TYR A 265 20.33 -0.46 -14.21
CA TYR A 265 19.89 -0.15 -15.57
C TYR A 265 20.22 -1.26 -16.58
N THR A 266 20.83 -2.35 -16.17
CA THR A 266 21.14 -3.55 -16.99
C THR A 266 20.33 -4.76 -16.55
#